data_799dabeb73f56e614485fa6d0236a7ae
#
_entry.id   799dabeb73f56e614485fa6d0236a7ae
#
_cell.length_a   1.000
_cell.length_b   1.000
_cell.length_c   1.000
_cell.angle_alpha   90.00
_cell.angle_beta   90.00
_cell.angle_gamma   90.00
#
_symmetry.space_group_name_H-M   'P 1'
#
loop_
_entity.id
_entity.type
_entity.pdbx_description
1 polymer ?
#
loop_
_entity_poly.entity_id
_entity_poly.type
_entity_poly.pdbx_seq_one_letter_code
_entity_poly.pdbx_strand_id
1 'polypeptide(L)'
;MTYSSDKADENALRVSMAYITAKGDIITKSGDTSSAENSDLYGMNAALLVTHGGHGAFTDAKISSTGNGATGAYGYSKGTYINLTNAQVSTTGAQAAGVEVSQRAMMKVEASTVTTTGDQSPAIRISQN
;
A
#
# COMPACT_ATOMS: atom_id res chain seq x y z
N MET A 1 12.06 5.99 -10.41
CA MET A 1 11.52 7.09 -9.56
C MET A 1 11.43 6.62 -8.12
N THR A 2 11.83 7.46 -7.20
CA THR A 2 11.82 7.15 -5.78
C THR A 2 10.83 8.06 -5.06
N TYR A 3 9.94 7.47 -4.26
CA TYR A 3 8.98 8.19 -3.42
C TYR A 3 9.18 7.77 -1.98
N SER A 4 9.22 8.74 -1.06
CA SER A 4 9.41 8.42 0.35
C SER A 4 8.63 9.38 1.23
N SER A 5 8.24 8.89 2.42
CA SER A 5 7.62 9.72 3.45
C SER A 5 8.04 9.21 4.82
N ASP A 6 8.44 10.11 5.69
CA ASP A 6 8.73 9.82 7.10
C ASP A 6 7.70 10.46 8.05
N LYS A 7 6.64 11.01 7.49
CA LYS A 7 5.63 11.73 8.28
C LYS A 7 4.49 10.82 8.67
N ALA A 8 3.94 11.05 9.86
CA ALA A 8 2.76 10.34 10.31
C ALA A 8 1.58 10.62 9.38
N ASP A 9 0.78 9.59 9.12
CA ASP A 9 -0.48 9.69 8.38
C ASP A 9 -0.35 10.14 6.92
N GLU A 10 0.84 10.04 6.35
CA GLU A 10 1.10 10.44 4.97
C GLU A 10 1.47 9.21 4.12
N ASN A 11 1.00 9.17 2.89
CA ASN A 11 1.42 8.15 1.94
C ASN A 11 2.69 8.61 1.22
N ALA A 12 3.60 7.68 0.93
CA ALA A 12 4.77 8.03 0.12
C ALA A 12 4.36 8.31 -1.33
N LEU A 13 3.40 7.54 -1.84
CA LEU A 13 2.82 7.77 -3.17
C LEU A 13 1.32 7.56 -3.09
N ARG A 14 0.56 8.53 -3.57
CA ARG A 14 -0.90 8.44 -3.62
C ARG A 14 -1.38 8.67 -5.04
N VAL A 15 -2.20 7.76 -5.53
CA VAL A 15 -2.82 7.86 -6.86
C VAL A 15 -4.31 7.96 -6.64
N SER A 16 -4.90 9.11 -6.96
CA SER A 16 -6.32 9.38 -6.75
C SER A 16 -6.94 9.91 -8.04
N MET A 17 -7.99 9.23 -8.52
CA MET A 17 -8.70 9.65 -9.72
C MET A 17 -7.78 9.80 -10.94
N ALA A 18 -6.75 8.97 -11.03
CA ALA A 18 -5.74 9.07 -12.09
C ALA A 18 -5.31 7.67 -12.51
N TYR A 19 -4.76 7.57 -13.71
CA TYR A 19 -4.24 6.32 -14.24
C TYR A 19 -2.74 6.49 -14.44
N ILE A 20 -1.94 5.62 -13.81
CA ILE A 20 -0.49 5.63 -14.00
C ILE A 20 0.03 4.24 -14.31
N THR A 21 1.11 4.21 -15.06
CA THR A 21 1.90 3.00 -15.33
C THR A 21 3.35 3.35 -15.02
N ALA A 22 3.98 2.56 -14.17
CA ALA A 22 5.32 2.86 -13.70
C ALA A 22 6.17 1.59 -13.67
N LYS A 23 7.47 1.74 -13.84
CA LYS A 23 8.41 0.63 -13.80
C LYS A 23 9.63 1.01 -12.98
N GLY A 24 10.04 0.10 -12.07
CA GLY A 24 11.26 0.27 -11.31
C GLY A 24 11.16 1.28 -10.18
N ASP A 25 9.96 1.63 -9.73
CA ASP A 25 9.77 2.60 -8.65
C ASP A 25 10.21 2.02 -7.31
N ILE A 26 10.77 2.89 -6.47
CA ILE A 26 11.09 2.58 -5.08
C ILE A 26 10.19 3.45 -4.20
N ILE A 27 9.37 2.81 -3.37
CA ILE A 27 8.39 3.49 -2.53
C ILE A 27 8.66 3.10 -1.08
N THR A 28 8.99 4.07 -0.24
CA THR A 28 9.44 3.83 1.14
C THR A 28 8.66 4.68 2.13
N LYS A 29 8.23 4.05 3.23
CA LYS A 29 7.45 4.72 4.26
C LYS A 29 8.01 4.39 5.64
N SER A 30 8.17 5.40 6.51
CA SER A 30 8.66 5.18 7.88
C SER A 30 7.81 5.79 8.99
N GLY A 31 6.98 6.78 8.74
CA GLY A 31 6.16 7.39 9.79
C GLY A 31 5.05 6.47 10.29
N ASP A 32 4.64 6.65 11.56
CA ASP A 32 3.57 5.85 12.19
C ASP A 32 2.21 6.46 11.94
N THR A 33 1.17 5.60 11.97
CA THR A 33 -0.20 6.09 11.92
C THR A 33 -0.63 6.68 13.27
N SER A 34 -1.47 7.71 13.24
CA SER A 34 -2.13 8.21 14.45
C SER A 34 -3.44 7.45 14.73
N SER A 35 -3.89 6.60 13.81
CA SER A 35 -5.12 5.83 13.95
C SER A 35 -5.00 4.50 13.22
N ALA A 36 -4.86 3.42 13.97
CA ALA A 36 -4.81 2.08 13.38
C ALA A 36 -6.09 1.77 12.61
N GLU A 37 -7.24 2.25 13.11
CA GLU A 37 -8.50 2.03 12.42
C GLU A 37 -8.54 2.70 11.06
N ASN A 38 -8.12 3.95 10.96
CA ASN A 38 -8.11 4.65 9.67
C ASN A 38 -7.09 4.06 8.71
N SER A 39 -5.98 3.55 9.22
CA SER A 39 -5.03 2.82 8.39
C SER A 39 -5.65 1.56 7.81
N ASP A 40 -6.38 0.79 8.63
CA ASP A 40 -7.01 -0.45 8.18
C ASP A 40 -8.16 -0.19 7.21
N LEU A 41 -8.95 0.85 7.42
CA LEU A 41 -10.18 1.05 6.67
C LEU A 41 -9.99 1.91 5.42
N TYR A 42 -9.02 2.81 5.42
CA TYR A 42 -8.90 3.81 4.36
C TYR A 42 -7.50 3.91 3.76
N GLY A 43 -6.54 3.13 4.25
CA GLY A 43 -5.17 3.18 3.72
C GLY A 43 -4.38 4.39 4.15
N MET A 44 -4.83 5.07 5.22
CA MET A 44 -4.04 6.16 5.78
C MET A 44 -2.68 5.61 6.22
N ASN A 45 -1.61 6.34 5.92
CA ASN A 45 -0.24 5.95 6.27
C ASN A 45 0.34 4.78 5.46
N ALA A 46 -0.35 4.27 4.45
CA ALA A 46 0.22 3.25 3.57
C ALA A 46 1.37 3.84 2.74
N ALA A 47 2.36 3.01 2.39
CA ALA A 47 3.43 3.47 1.51
C ALA A 47 2.86 3.87 0.14
N LEU A 48 2.05 2.99 -0.46
CA LEU A 48 1.34 3.26 -1.72
C LEU A 48 -0.15 3.20 -1.46
N LEU A 49 -0.87 4.25 -1.81
CA LEU A 49 -2.33 4.27 -1.76
C LEU A 49 -2.88 4.62 -3.13
N VAL A 50 -3.76 3.77 -3.66
CA VAL A 50 -4.53 4.06 -4.86
C VAL A 50 -5.99 4.10 -4.45
N THR A 51 -6.69 5.17 -4.83
CA THR A 51 -8.03 5.43 -4.30
C THR A 51 -8.89 6.21 -5.29
N HIS A 52 -10.16 6.34 -4.97
CA HIS A 52 -11.14 7.16 -5.73
C HIS A 52 -11.17 6.80 -7.21
N GLY A 53 -11.22 5.51 -7.51
CA GLY A 53 -11.28 5.05 -8.90
C GLY A 53 -9.96 5.14 -9.65
N GLY A 54 -8.85 5.42 -8.96
CA GLY A 54 -7.54 5.44 -9.58
C GLY A 54 -7.08 4.06 -10.04
N HIS A 55 -6.24 4.03 -11.05
CA HIS A 55 -5.61 2.79 -11.52
C HIS A 55 -4.11 2.97 -11.50
N GLY A 56 -3.41 2.01 -10.91
CA GLY A 56 -1.96 2.02 -10.88
C GLY A 56 -1.41 0.67 -11.29
N ALA A 57 -0.58 0.64 -12.32
CA ALA A 57 0.14 -0.56 -12.74
C ALA A 57 1.62 -0.34 -12.48
N PHE A 58 2.18 -1.16 -11.60
CA PHE A 58 3.57 -1.03 -11.15
C PHE A 58 4.32 -2.32 -11.48
N THR A 59 5.38 -2.20 -12.25
CA THR A 59 6.25 -3.33 -12.61
C THR A 59 7.62 -3.13 -11.98
N ASP A 60 8.18 -4.18 -11.41
CA ASP A 60 9.52 -4.16 -10.79
C ASP A 60 9.61 -3.14 -9.65
N ALA A 61 8.51 -2.89 -8.94
CA ALA A 61 8.49 -1.94 -7.84
C ALA A 61 9.05 -2.56 -6.56
N LYS A 62 9.73 -1.75 -5.76
CA LYS A 62 10.14 -2.11 -4.41
C LYS A 62 9.40 -1.22 -3.44
N ILE A 63 8.50 -1.81 -2.66
CA ILE A 63 7.66 -1.09 -1.71
C ILE A 63 8.01 -1.58 -0.32
N SER A 64 8.45 -0.68 0.55
CA SER A 64 8.83 -1.05 1.91
C SER A 64 8.31 -0.05 2.92
N SER A 65 7.94 -0.54 4.11
CA SER A 65 7.54 0.32 5.19
C SER A 65 8.05 -0.22 6.52
N THR A 66 8.37 0.70 7.43
CA THR A 66 8.79 0.38 8.79
C THR A 66 7.85 0.98 9.84
N GLY A 67 6.93 1.85 9.43
CA GLY A 67 6.03 2.51 10.36
C GLY A 67 4.89 1.61 10.82
N ASN A 68 4.39 1.88 12.02
CA ASN A 68 3.20 1.18 12.52
C ASN A 68 1.98 1.62 11.73
N GLY A 69 1.13 0.69 11.36
CA GLY A 69 -0.03 0.97 10.53
C GLY A 69 0.31 1.40 9.11
N ALA A 70 1.55 1.17 8.66
CA ALA A 70 2.01 1.57 7.34
C ALA A 70 1.93 0.37 6.38
N THR A 71 0.74 0.10 5.88
CA THR A 71 0.52 -0.94 4.86
C THR A 71 1.41 -0.66 3.64
N GLY A 72 1.94 -1.71 3.04
CA GLY A 72 2.79 -1.56 1.87
C GLY A 72 2.03 -0.97 0.70
N ALA A 73 1.03 -1.68 0.18
CA ALA A 73 0.21 -1.20 -0.93
C ALA A 73 -1.27 -1.37 -0.59
N TYR A 74 -2.04 -0.30 -0.71
CA TYR A 74 -3.44 -0.27 -0.30
C TYR A 74 -4.30 0.27 -1.43
N GLY A 75 -5.35 -0.49 -1.78
CA GLY A 75 -6.37 -0.04 -2.73
C GLY A 75 -7.68 0.23 -1.99
N TYR A 76 -8.23 1.41 -2.15
CA TYR A 76 -9.44 1.84 -1.45
C TYR A 76 -10.47 2.38 -2.43
N SER A 77 -11.68 1.92 -2.30
CA SER A 77 -12.90 2.38 -2.97
C SER A 77 -13.19 1.66 -4.29
N LYS A 78 -14.48 1.62 -4.62
CA LYS A 78 -14.98 0.99 -5.83
C LYS A 78 -14.38 1.66 -7.08
N GLY A 79 -14.02 0.84 -8.06
CA GLY A 79 -13.41 1.33 -9.31
C GLY A 79 -11.90 1.51 -9.22
N THR A 80 -11.34 1.41 -8.03
CA THR A 80 -9.89 1.49 -7.84
C THR A 80 -9.26 0.15 -8.22
N TYR A 81 -8.11 0.20 -8.90
CA TYR A 81 -7.40 -1.00 -9.30
C TYR A 81 -5.90 -0.81 -9.21
N ILE A 82 -5.24 -1.77 -8.55
CA ILE A 82 -3.78 -1.83 -8.47
C ILE A 82 -3.33 -3.11 -9.15
N ASN A 83 -2.32 -3.01 -10.00
CA ASN A 83 -1.66 -4.16 -10.60
C ASN A 83 -0.18 -4.11 -10.23
N LEU A 84 0.27 -5.11 -9.45
CA LEU A 84 1.66 -5.26 -9.07
C LEU A 84 2.24 -6.46 -9.83
N THR A 85 3.26 -6.24 -10.62
CA THR A 85 3.94 -7.29 -11.37
C THR A 85 5.42 -7.30 -11.02
N ASN A 86 5.93 -8.45 -10.60
CA ASN A 86 7.34 -8.61 -10.22
C ASN A 86 7.75 -7.57 -9.16
N ALA A 87 6.87 -7.33 -8.19
CA ALA A 87 7.11 -6.37 -7.13
C ALA A 87 7.64 -7.07 -5.88
N GLN A 88 8.37 -6.31 -5.06
CA GLN A 88 8.80 -6.75 -3.74
C GLN A 88 8.17 -5.80 -2.72
N VAL A 89 7.31 -6.34 -1.86
CA VAL A 89 6.61 -5.57 -0.84
C VAL A 89 7.04 -6.11 0.52
N SER A 90 7.51 -5.25 1.41
CA SER A 90 7.89 -5.65 2.76
C SER A 90 7.44 -4.64 3.79
N THR A 91 6.91 -5.12 4.91
CA THR A 91 6.56 -4.28 6.05
C THR A 91 7.16 -4.87 7.32
N THR A 92 7.61 -4.02 8.23
CA THR A 92 8.17 -4.44 9.52
C THR A 92 7.44 -3.83 10.71
N GLY A 93 6.59 -2.83 10.51
CA GLY A 93 5.83 -2.22 11.60
C GLY A 93 4.67 -3.09 12.06
N ALA A 94 4.14 -2.79 13.24
CA ALA A 94 2.96 -3.46 13.76
C ALA A 94 1.71 -2.98 13.00
N GLN A 95 0.74 -3.88 12.83
CA GLN A 95 -0.53 -3.56 12.17
C GLN A 95 -0.31 -2.97 10.78
N ALA A 96 0.68 -3.48 10.06
CA ALA A 96 1.07 -3.03 8.74
C ALA A 96 0.99 -4.21 7.77
N ALA A 97 -0.15 -4.39 7.14
CA ALA A 97 -0.32 -5.45 6.13
C ALA A 97 0.64 -5.22 4.96
N GLY A 98 0.98 -6.29 4.27
CA GLY A 98 1.78 -6.17 3.06
C GLY A 98 0.99 -5.50 1.94
N VAL A 99 -0.09 -6.13 1.52
CA VAL A 99 -1.02 -5.56 0.53
C VAL A 99 -2.44 -5.69 1.06
N GLU A 100 -3.27 -4.69 0.77
CA GLU A 100 -4.63 -4.63 1.28
C GLU A 100 -5.56 -3.94 0.31
N VAL A 101 -6.83 -4.40 0.25
CA VAL A 101 -7.90 -3.72 -0.46
C VAL A 101 -9.11 -3.61 0.46
N SER A 102 -9.87 -2.52 0.31
CA SER A 102 -11.12 -2.33 1.02
C SER A 102 -12.12 -1.58 0.14
N GLN A 103 -13.40 -1.58 0.54
CA GLN A 103 -14.46 -0.82 -0.15
C GLN A 103 -14.51 -1.14 -1.65
N ARG A 104 -14.42 -2.43 -2.00
CA ARG A 104 -14.58 -2.94 -3.37
C ARG A 104 -13.45 -2.55 -4.32
N ALA A 105 -12.31 -2.12 -3.82
CA ALA A 105 -11.13 -1.95 -4.67
C ALA A 105 -10.63 -3.32 -5.13
N MET A 106 -9.92 -3.34 -6.23
CA MET A 106 -9.36 -4.57 -6.79
C MET A 106 -7.85 -4.47 -6.87
N MET A 107 -7.19 -5.60 -6.65
CA MET A 107 -5.74 -5.67 -6.76
C MET A 107 -5.35 -6.99 -7.40
N LYS A 108 -4.41 -6.92 -8.34
CA LYS A 108 -3.77 -8.08 -8.92
C LYS A 108 -2.31 -8.06 -8.52
N VAL A 109 -1.84 -9.16 -7.94
CA VAL A 109 -0.44 -9.31 -7.53
C VAL A 109 0.11 -10.53 -8.24
N GLU A 110 1.08 -10.31 -9.12
CA GLU A 110 1.59 -11.36 -10.00
C GLU A 110 3.11 -11.40 -9.95
N ALA A 111 3.68 -12.60 -9.83
CA ALA A 111 5.12 -12.82 -9.80
C ALA A 111 5.82 -11.95 -8.74
N SER A 112 5.15 -11.73 -7.62
CA SER A 112 5.62 -10.78 -6.61
C SER A 112 5.84 -11.47 -5.27
N THR A 113 6.68 -10.86 -4.43
CA THR A 113 6.94 -11.32 -3.07
C THR A 113 6.39 -10.31 -2.09
N VAL A 114 5.60 -10.78 -1.11
CA VAL A 114 5.03 -9.93 -0.06
C VAL A 114 5.46 -10.51 1.28
N THR A 115 6.16 -9.72 2.08
CA THR A 115 6.71 -10.16 3.36
C THR A 115 6.33 -9.20 4.46
N THR A 116 5.81 -9.73 5.58
CA THR A 116 5.53 -8.94 6.77
C THR A 116 6.17 -9.60 7.97
N THR A 117 6.73 -8.82 8.89
CA THR A 117 7.38 -9.35 10.10
C THR A 117 6.85 -8.72 11.39
N GLY A 118 6.04 -7.67 11.32
CA GLY A 118 5.50 -7.01 12.50
C GLY A 118 4.31 -7.74 13.10
N ASP A 119 3.95 -7.36 14.32
CA ASP A 119 2.78 -7.93 15.00
C ASP A 119 1.49 -7.55 14.29
N GLN A 120 0.56 -8.50 14.19
CA GLN A 120 -0.76 -8.29 13.59
C GLN A 120 -0.66 -7.73 12.17
N SER A 121 0.32 -8.20 11.41
CA SER A 121 0.60 -7.69 10.07
C SER A 121 0.46 -8.83 9.05
N PRO A 122 -0.75 -9.09 8.54
CA PRO A 122 -0.91 -10.13 7.53
C PRO A 122 -0.26 -9.73 6.21
N ALA A 123 0.21 -10.72 5.46
CA ALA A 123 0.79 -10.42 4.14
C ALA A 123 -0.27 -9.86 3.20
N ILE A 124 -1.48 -10.44 3.22
CA ILE A 124 -2.60 -10.02 2.36
C ILE A 124 -3.82 -9.84 3.24
N ARG A 125 -4.48 -8.70 3.09
CA ARG A 125 -5.71 -8.42 3.85
C ARG A 125 -6.78 -7.86 2.93
N ILE A 126 -7.99 -8.37 3.08
CA ILE A 126 -9.17 -7.85 2.39
C ILE A 126 -10.12 -7.37 3.47
N SER A 127 -10.41 -6.09 3.47
CA SER A 127 -11.28 -5.47 4.47
C SER A 127 -12.57 -4.98 3.82
N GLN A 128 -13.64 -4.93 4.62
CA GLN A 128 -14.92 -4.45 4.15
C GLN A 128 -15.55 -3.59 5.23
N ASN A 129 -16.05 -2.47 4.85
CA ASN A 129 -16.75 -1.57 5.75
C ASN A 129 -18.21 -1.48 5.38
#